data_404f945ac2319d60878704fe91b11be5
#
_entry.id   404f945ac2319d60878704fe91b11be5
#
_cell.length_a   1.000
_cell.length_b   1.000
_cell.length_c   1.000
_cell.angle_alpha   90.00
_cell.angle_beta   90.00
_cell.angle_gamma   90.00
#
_symmetry.space_group_name_H-M   'P 1'
#
loop_
_entity.id
_entity.type
_entity.pdbx_description
1 polymer ?
#
loop_
_entity_poly.entity_id
_entity_poly.type
_entity_poly.pdbx_seq_one_letter_code
_entity_poly.pdbx_strand_id
1 'polypeptide(L)'
;MENTVTQCGLDVALAVVGGKWKPLILYHVRGGPTRFSEVKRRVGGISEKVLVQQLREMVAMNVLVRRDHNRVPPVVDYALTPFGETLVEALVPLCTWGNRNRAEVTEMLQREGGQEV
;
A
#
# COMPACT_ATOMS: atom_id res chain seq x y z
N MET A 1 -17.26 0.35 18.05
CA MET A 1 -16.41 1.51 18.14
C MET A 1 -17.20 2.75 18.37
N GLU A 2 -17.41 2.98 19.61
CA GLU A 2 -18.22 4.13 19.95
C GLU A 2 -17.51 5.44 19.70
N ASN A 3 -16.20 5.40 19.53
CA ASN A 3 -15.45 6.63 19.30
C ASN A 3 -15.58 7.16 17.91
N THR A 4 -16.05 6.33 16.99
CA THR A 4 -16.06 6.73 15.60
C THR A 4 -16.95 7.93 15.33
N VAL A 5 -17.97 8.13 16.15
CA VAL A 5 -18.86 9.25 15.93
C VAL A 5 -18.18 10.59 16.15
N THR A 6 -17.09 10.62 16.90
CA THR A 6 -16.37 11.85 17.17
C THR A 6 -15.08 11.95 16.38
N GLN A 7 -14.75 10.93 15.61
CA GLN A 7 -13.53 10.93 14.84
C GLN A 7 -13.78 11.36 13.42
N CYS A 8 -12.80 11.96 12.78
CA CYS A 8 -12.84 12.05 11.35
C CYS A 8 -12.55 10.65 10.84
N GLY A 9 -12.95 10.30 9.64
CA GLY A 9 -12.80 8.93 9.14
C GLY A 9 -11.37 8.46 9.00
N LEU A 10 -10.41 9.20 9.50
CA LEU A 10 -9.01 8.85 9.34
C LEU A 10 -8.64 7.55 10.04
N ASP A 11 -9.21 7.31 11.22
CA ASP A 11 -8.95 6.05 11.92
C ASP A 11 -9.52 4.86 11.15
N VAL A 12 -10.64 5.05 10.48
CA VAL A 12 -11.23 4.01 9.64
C VAL A 12 -10.31 3.73 8.45
N ALA A 13 -9.83 4.77 7.80
CA ALA A 13 -8.92 4.61 6.65
C ALA A 13 -7.65 3.90 7.07
N LEU A 14 -7.08 4.29 8.22
CA LEU A 14 -5.85 3.69 8.69
C LEU A 14 -6.04 2.23 9.09
N ALA A 15 -7.26 1.83 9.44
CA ALA A 15 -7.53 0.42 9.71
C ALA A 15 -7.32 -0.44 8.46
N VAL A 16 -7.50 0.16 7.28
CA VAL A 16 -7.31 -0.56 6.02
C VAL A 16 -5.88 -0.43 5.51
N VAL A 17 -5.32 0.78 5.56
CA VAL A 17 -4.02 1.04 4.93
C VAL A 17 -2.89 1.19 5.93
N GLY A 18 -3.12 0.89 7.19
CA GLY A 18 -2.09 1.09 8.20
C GLY A 18 -0.83 0.32 7.92
N GLY A 19 0.28 0.82 8.45
CA GLY A 19 1.56 0.19 8.27
C GLY A 19 2.31 0.75 7.08
N LYS A 20 3.48 0.19 6.87
CA LYS A 20 4.39 0.70 5.84
C LYS A 20 4.04 0.20 4.45
N TRP A 21 3.62 -1.06 4.34
CA TRP A 21 3.63 -1.73 3.05
C TRP A 21 2.36 -1.57 2.24
N LYS A 22 1.18 -1.55 2.90
CA LYS A 22 -0.07 -1.52 2.14
C LYS A 22 -0.21 -0.30 1.25
N PRO A 23 0.05 0.93 1.74
CA PRO A 23 -0.06 2.07 0.83
C PRO A 23 0.94 2.03 -0.32
N LEU A 24 2.15 1.50 -0.07
CA LEU A 24 3.13 1.38 -1.14
C LEU A 24 2.69 0.39 -2.19
N ILE A 25 2.17 -0.75 -1.77
CA ILE A 25 1.68 -1.76 -2.71
C ILE A 25 0.55 -1.19 -3.56
N LEU A 26 -0.41 -0.53 -2.91
CA LEU A 26 -1.55 0.03 -3.62
C LEU A 26 -1.11 1.04 -4.66
N TYR A 27 -0.18 1.90 -4.30
CA TYR A 27 0.34 2.89 -5.22
C TYR A 27 0.94 2.22 -6.45
N HIS A 28 1.71 1.15 -6.24
CA HIS A 28 2.44 0.53 -7.34
C HIS A 28 1.58 -0.35 -8.23
N VAL A 29 0.38 -0.74 -7.78
CA VAL A 29 -0.53 -1.50 -8.64
C VAL A 29 -1.63 -0.62 -9.25
N ARG A 30 -1.59 0.68 -9.03
CA ARG A 30 -2.68 1.55 -9.47
C ARG A 30 -2.80 1.65 -10.99
N GLY A 31 -1.76 1.29 -11.70
CA GLY A 31 -1.76 1.39 -13.16
C GLY A 31 -2.43 0.24 -13.88
N GLY A 32 -2.86 -0.78 -13.16
CA GLY A 32 -3.51 -1.93 -13.78
C GLY A 32 -2.97 -3.23 -13.21
N PRO A 33 -3.42 -4.36 -13.73
CA PRO A 33 -2.99 -5.66 -13.23
C PRO A 33 -1.46 -5.78 -13.22
N THR A 34 -0.93 -6.26 -12.12
CA THR A 34 0.52 -6.31 -11.90
C THR A 34 0.88 -7.68 -11.34
N ARG A 35 1.86 -8.32 -11.94
CA ARG A 35 2.30 -9.64 -11.49
C ARG A 35 3.00 -9.54 -10.15
N PHE A 36 2.97 -10.63 -9.40
CA PHE A 36 3.58 -10.69 -8.08
C PHE A 36 5.05 -10.23 -8.11
N SER A 37 5.82 -10.76 -9.06
CA SER A 37 7.24 -10.40 -9.14
C SER A 37 7.45 -8.92 -9.43
N GLU A 38 6.55 -8.35 -10.21
CA GLU A 38 6.64 -6.93 -10.53
C GLU A 38 6.28 -6.07 -9.34
N VAL A 39 5.26 -6.48 -8.57
CA VAL A 39 4.92 -5.77 -7.33
C VAL A 39 6.13 -5.76 -6.41
N LYS A 40 6.75 -6.92 -6.24
CA LYS A 40 7.91 -7.05 -5.36
C LYS A 40 9.04 -6.12 -5.80
N ARG A 41 9.29 -6.07 -7.11
CA ARG A 41 10.36 -5.24 -7.64
C ARG A 41 10.06 -3.76 -7.44
N ARG A 42 8.84 -3.34 -7.73
CA ARG A 42 8.48 -1.93 -7.64
C ARG A 42 8.49 -1.41 -6.21
N VAL A 43 7.95 -2.21 -5.29
CA VAL A 43 7.90 -1.80 -3.89
C VAL A 43 9.32 -1.72 -3.32
N GLY A 44 10.13 -2.75 -3.60
CA GLY A 44 11.52 -2.76 -3.15
C GLY A 44 11.64 -3.01 -1.65
N GLY A 45 12.63 -3.78 -1.26
CA GLY A 45 12.94 -3.98 0.14
C GLY A 45 11.97 -4.83 0.92
N ILE A 46 10.91 -5.33 0.32
CA ILE A 46 9.95 -6.17 1.00
C ILE A 46 10.31 -7.64 0.77
N SER A 47 10.23 -8.43 1.83
CA SER A 47 10.48 -9.87 1.67
C SER A 47 9.27 -10.53 1.01
N GLU A 48 9.53 -11.67 0.39
CA GLU A 48 8.45 -12.40 -0.26
C GLU A 48 7.38 -12.80 0.74
N LYS A 49 7.79 -13.24 1.92
CA LYS A 49 6.86 -13.66 2.95
C LYS A 49 5.94 -12.52 3.37
N VAL A 50 6.49 -11.35 3.59
CA VAL A 50 5.70 -10.20 4.02
C VAL A 50 4.79 -9.75 2.87
N LEU A 51 5.29 -9.76 1.65
CA LEU A 51 4.46 -9.36 0.51
C LEU A 51 3.26 -10.29 0.35
N VAL A 52 3.48 -11.59 0.46
CA VAL A 52 2.38 -12.56 0.38
C VAL A 52 1.33 -12.25 1.44
N GLN A 53 1.78 -11.99 2.66
CA GLN A 53 0.85 -11.70 3.75
C GLN A 53 0.05 -10.43 3.49
N GLN A 54 0.75 -9.37 3.07
CA GLN A 54 0.09 -8.10 2.80
C GLN A 54 -0.93 -8.23 1.66
N LEU A 55 -0.57 -8.93 0.60
CA LEU A 55 -1.48 -9.11 -0.52
C LEU A 55 -2.71 -9.91 -0.11
N ARG A 56 -2.53 -10.96 0.70
CA ARG A 56 -3.66 -11.73 1.20
C ARG A 56 -4.63 -10.86 2.00
N GLU A 57 -4.07 -10.02 2.86
CA GLU A 57 -4.92 -9.16 3.68
C GLU A 57 -5.69 -8.18 2.83
N MET A 58 -5.06 -7.63 1.80
CA MET A 58 -5.73 -6.67 0.94
C MET A 58 -6.79 -7.32 0.05
N VAL A 59 -6.56 -8.55 -0.35
CA VAL A 59 -7.58 -9.30 -1.07
C VAL A 59 -8.77 -9.58 -0.15
N ALA A 60 -8.48 -9.98 1.09
CA ALA A 60 -9.54 -10.25 2.07
C ALA A 60 -10.37 -9.01 2.37
N MET A 61 -9.76 -7.83 2.30
CA MET A 61 -10.47 -6.57 2.52
C MET A 61 -11.12 -6.01 1.26
N ASN A 62 -11.08 -6.77 0.17
CA ASN A 62 -11.69 -6.37 -1.10
C ASN A 62 -11.05 -5.11 -1.71
N VAL A 63 -9.81 -4.87 -1.39
CA VAL A 63 -9.06 -3.75 -1.98
C VAL A 63 -8.36 -4.20 -3.25
N LEU A 64 -7.91 -5.44 -3.26
CA LEU A 64 -7.28 -6.05 -4.43
C LEU A 64 -8.03 -7.30 -4.83
N VAL A 65 -7.92 -7.63 -6.11
CA VAL A 65 -8.37 -8.93 -6.63
C VAL A 65 -7.13 -9.68 -7.13
N ARG A 66 -7.06 -10.95 -6.77
CA ARG A 66 -5.99 -11.83 -7.23
C ARG A 66 -6.51 -12.62 -8.43
N ARG A 67 -5.74 -12.60 -9.51
CA ARG A 67 -6.16 -13.24 -10.75
C ARG A 67 -5.16 -14.32 -11.12
N ASP A 68 -5.63 -15.55 -11.13
CA ASP A 68 -4.83 -16.69 -11.51
C ASP A 68 -5.23 -17.07 -12.93
N HIS A 69 -4.25 -17.04 -13.83
CA HIS A 69 -4.53 -17.27 -15.25
C HIS A 69 -4.49 -18.73 -15.65
N ASN A 70 -4.30 -19.64 -14.68
CA ASN A 70 -4.33 -21.09 -14.93
C ASN A 70 -3.40 -21.50 -16.06
N ARG A 71 -2.18 -20.99 -16.01
CA ARG A 71 -1.19 -21.26 -17.05
C ARG A 71 -0.01 -22.02 -16.47
N VAL A 72 0.76 -22.61 -17.36
CA VAL A 72 2.02 -23.28 -17.01
C VAL A 72 3.10 -22.61 -17.82
N PRO A 73 4.07 -21.94 -17.18
CA PRO A 73 4.19 -21.75 -15.74
C PRO A 73 3.10 -20.84 -15.17
N PRO A 74 2.84 -20.93 -13.86
CA PRO A 74 1.77 -20.14 -13.25
C PRO A 74 1.95 -18.66 -13.44
N VAL A 75 0.85 -17.97 -13.71
CA VAL A 75 0.83 -16.52 -13.82
C VAL A 75 -0.27 -16.00 -12.91
N VAL A 76 0.13 -15.20 -11.93
CA VAL A 76 -0.79 -14.59 -10.97
C VAL A 76 -0.54 -13.10 -10.98
N ASP A 77 -1.60 -12.32 -11.11
CA ASP A 77 -1.47 -10.88 -10.98
C ASP A 77 -2.49 -10.34 -9.99
N TYR A 78 -2.30 -9.09 -9.63
CA TYR A 78 -3.14 -8.38 -8.68
C TYR A 78 -3.59 -7.08 -9.30
N ALA A 79 -4.85 -6.73 -9.06
CA ALA A 79 -5.40 -5.50 -9.60
C ALA A 79 -6.29 -4.86 -8.54
N LEU A 80 -6.45 -3.54 -8.62
CA LEU A 80 -7.37 -2.85 -7.74
C LEU A 80 -8.80 -3.23 -8.07
N THR A 81 -9.61 -3.43 -7.04
CA THR A 81 -11.05 -3.48 -7.21
C THR A 81 -11.56 -2.05 -7.35
N PRO A 82 -12.82 -1.86 -7.79
CA PRO A 82 -13.39 -0.50 -7.76
C PRO A 82 -13.32 0.14 -6.37
N PHE A 83 -13.52 -0.66 -5.33
CA PHE A 83 -13.37 -0.17 -3.96
C PHE A 83 -11.93 0.26 -3.69
N GLY A 84 -10.96 -0.57 -4.14
CA GLY A 84 -9.54 -0.22 -3.98
C GLY A 84 -9.17 1.04 -4.73
N GLU A 85 -9.81 1.30 -5.87
CA GLU A 85 -9.54 2.52 -6.62
C GLU A 85 -9.93 3.77 -5.83
N THR A 86 -11.03 3.71 -5.09
CA THR A 86 -11.41 4.86 -4.26
C THR A 86 -10.36 5.14 -3.20
N LEU A 87 -9.75 4.09 -2.67
CA LEU A 87 -8.72 4.25 -1.65
C LEU A 87 -7.46 4.86 -2.24
N VAL A 88 -7.06 4.42 -3.43
CA VAL A 88 -5.87 4.99 -4.08
C VAL A 88 -6.09 6.47 -4.40
N GLU A 89 -7.29 6.84 -4.81
CA GLU A 89 -7.58 8.25 -5.05
C GLU A 89 -7.33 9.10 -3.80
N ALA A 90 -7.60 8.54 -2.64
CA ALA A 90 -7.35 9.26 -1.40
C ALA A 90 -5.86 9.30 -1.05
N LEU A 91 -5.10 8.31 -1.50
CA LEU A 91 -3.67 8.24 -1.21
C LEU A 91 -2.83 9.14 -2.12
N VAL A 92 -3.31 9.43 -3.33
CA VAL A 92 -2.52 10.23 -4.27
C VAL A 92 -2.18 11.61 -3.71
N PRO A 93 -3.11 12.35 -3.10
CA PRO A 93 -2.73 13.64 -2.49
C PRO A 93 -1.66 13.50 -1.43
N LEU A 94 -1.67 12.41 -0.68
CA LEU A 94 -0.65 12.17 0.32
C LEU A 94 0.71 11.94 -0.32
N CYS A 95 0.73 11.21 -1.44
CA CYS A 95 1.94 11.03 -2.21
C CYS A 95 2.48 12.38 -2.71
N THR A 96 1.60 13.24 -3.18
CA THR A 96 1.97 14.57 -3.64
C THR A 96 2.60 15.37 -2.51
N TRP A 97 2.00 15.30 -1.33
CA TRP A 97 2.55 15.98 -0.17
C TRP A 97 3.96 15.48 0.14
N GLY A 98 4.15 14.16 0.09
CA GLY A 98 5.45 13.57 0.37
C GLY A 98 6.51 14.00 -0.62
N ASN A 99 6.16 14.03 -1.91
CA ASN A 99 7.09 14.46 -2.94
C ASN A 99 7.47 15.93 -2.77
N ARG A 100 6.50 16.76 -2.41
CA ARG A 100 6.72 18.19 -2.26
C ARG A 100 7.62 18.50 -1.07
N ASN A 101 7.55 17.67 -0.05
CA ASN A 101 8.27 17.93 1.20
C ASN A 101 9.37 16.91 1.46
N ARG A 102 9.82 16.24 0.43
CA ARG A 102 10.76 15.12 0.56
C ARG A 102 12.05 15.53 1.27
N ALA A 103 12.63 16.65 0.85
CA ALA A 103 13.91 17.06 1.42
C ALA A 103 13.80 17.38 2.90
N GLU A 104 12.75 18.09 3.27
CA GLU A 104 12.53 18.45 4.66
C GLU A 104 12.29 17.24 5.53
N VAL A 105 11.44 16.34 5.06
CA VAL A 105 11.09 15.17 5.86
C VAL A 105 12.30 14.24 5.99
N THR A 106 13.04 14.05 4.90
CA THR A 106 14.23 13.20 4.93
C THR A 106 15.22 13.72 5.95
N GLU A 107 15.44 15.04 5.96
CA GLU A 107 16.37 15.64 6.90
C GLU A 107 15.92 15.44 8.33
N MET A 108 14.63 15.64 8.59
CA MET A 108 14.08 15.45 9.94
C MET A 108 14.24 14.01 10.41
N LEU A 109 13.96 13.07 9.54
CA LEU A 109 14.08 11.65 9.92
C LEU A 109 15.53 11.26 10.16
N GLN A 110 16.45 11.80 9.39
CA GLN A 110 17.88 11.53 9.59
C GLN A 110 18.36 12.07 10.94
N ARG A 111 17.91 13.26 11.30
CA ARG A 111 18.28 13.83 12.58
C ARG A 111 17.75 13.01 13.74
N GLU A 112 16.49 12.58 13.63
CA GLU A 112 15.91 11.76 14.68
C GLU A 112 16.60 10.41 14.80
N GLY A 113 16.87 9.79 13.65
CA GLY A 113 17.59 8.51 13.68
C GLY A 113 18.96 8.66 14.29
N GLY A 114 19.65 9.76 13.97
CA GLY A 114 20.96 10.01 14.55
C GLY A 114 20.89 10.19 16.06
N GLN A 115 19.84 10.84 16.53
CA GLN A 115 19.70 11.06 17.96
C GLN A 115 19.38 9.78 18.70
N GLU A 116 18.70 8.85 18.06
CA GLU A 116 18.37 7.58 18.71
C GLU A 116 19.55 6.65 18.81
N VAL A 117 20.53 6.85 18.01
CA VAL A 117 21.72 6.02 18.04
C VAL A 117 22.64 6.45 19.15
#